data_52fb1e580b313edcd360ff49a6f380b2
#
_entry.id   52fb1e580b313edcd360ff49a6f380b2
#
_cell.length_a   1.000
_cell.length_b   1.000
_cell.length_c   1.000
_cell.angle_alpha   90.00
_cell.angle_beta   90.00
_cell.angle_gamma   90.00
#
_symmetry.space_group_name_H-M   'P 1'
#
loop_
_entity.id
_entity.type
_entity.pdbx_description
1 polymer ?
#
loop_
_entity_poly.entity_id
_entity_poly.type
_entity_poly.pdbx_seq_one_letter_code
_entity_poly.pdbx_strand_id
1 'polypeptide(L)'
;ALSIASLRTHVDFFSIGTNDLTQYTMAAGRENPSVSEYFIDDHPAILRLIELVVMESGTKPGSICGELAGRVDVIPKLLRSGIRSLSVASALVPDVKFAVRKIKVEDSINHVGIEK
;
A
#
# COMPACT_ATOMS: atom_id res chain seq x y z
N ALA A 1 10.64 0.82 -4.51
CA ALA A 1 10.42 -0.31 -3.58
C ALA A 1 11.70 -1.10 -3.30
N LEU A 2 12.52 -1.32 -4.31
CA LEU A 2 13.67 -2.24 -4.17
C LEU A 2 14.87 -1.68 -3.40
N SER A 3 14.89 -0.39 -3.09
CA SER A 3 16.02 0.28 -2.41
C SER A 3 15.71 0.73 -0.99
N ILE A 4 14.63 0.24 -0.41
CA ILE A 4 14.15 0.71 0.89
C ILE A 4 15.19 0.45 2.00
N ALA A 5 15.79 -0.73 2.00
CA ALA A 5 16.77 -1.09 3.04
C ALA A 5 17.95 -0.11 3.09
N SER A 6 18.39 0.38 1.94
CA SER A 6 19.49 1.35 1.89
C SER A 6 19.05 2.78 2.18
N LEU A 7 17.78 3.10 1.93
CA LEU A 7 17.25 4.45 2.13
C LEU A 7 16.79 4.71 3.56
N ARG A 8 16.40 3.67 4.30
CA ARG A 8 15.74 3.83 5.61
C ARG A 8 16.57 4.58 6.65
N THR A 9 17.88 4.55 6.54
CA THR A 9 18.76 5.27 7.47
C THR A 9 18.83 6.77 7.19
N HIS A 10 18.31 7.20 6.04
CA HIS A 10 18.37 8.59 5.58
C HIS A 10 17.01 9.30 5.62
N VAL A 11 15.95 8.61 6.06
CA VAL A 11 14.60 9.16 6.07
C VAL A 11 13.92 8.91 7.40
N ASP A 12 12.89 9.68 7.68
CA ASP A 12 12.09 9.54 8.91
C ASP A 12 10.86 8.67 8.68
N PHE A 13 10.34 8.63 7.46
CA PHE A 13 9.19 7.82 7.08
C PHE A 13 9.19 7.55 5.58
N PHE A 14 8.33 6.64 5.15
CA PHE A 14 8.12 6.34 3.73
C PHE A 14 6.67 6.61 3.34
N SER A 15 6.48 7.06 2.11
CA SER A 15 5.15 7.18 1.51
C SER A 15 5.17 6.46 0.16
N ILE A 16 4.24 5.53 -0.03
CA ILE A 16 4.17 4.72 -1.24
C ILE A 16 3.16 5.34 -2.19
N GLY A 17 3.63 5.85 -3.32
CA GLY A 17 2.79 6.34 -4.41
C GLY A 17 2.31 5.17 -5.24
N THR A 18 1.13 4.65 -4.95
CA THR A 18 0.64 3.41 -5.56
C THR A 18 0.29 3.55 -7.04
N ASN A 19 -0.05 4.74 -7.51
CA ASN A 19 -0.30 4.95 -8.93
C ASN A 19 0.98 4.73 -9.75
N ASP A 20 2.07 5.33 -9.32
CA ASP A 20 3.37 5.18 -9.99
C ASP A 20 3.90 3.76 -9.82
N LEU A 21 3.78 3.19 -8.62
CA LEU A 21 4.20 1.82 -8.39
C LEU A 21 3.49 0.86 -9.35
N THR A 22 2.17 1.02 -9.52
CA THR A 22 1.39 0.20 -10.42
C THR A 22 1.80 0.41 -11.86
N GLN A 23 1.95 1.66 -12.29
CA GLN A 23 2.31 1.99 -13.66
C GLN A 23 3.63 1.32 -14.05
N TYR A 24 4.65 1.44 -13.24
CA TYR A 24 5.97 0.89 -13.57
C TYR A 24 6.03 -0.62 -13.40
N THR A 25 5.33 -1.17 -12.43
CA THR A 25 5.31 -2.62 -12.21
C THR A 25 4.54 -3.34 -13.31
N MET A 26 3.39 -2.81 -13.69
CA MET A 26 2.54 -3.42 -14.71
C MET A 26 2.91 -2.98 -16.13
N ALA A 27 3.85 -2.03 -16.27
CA ALA A 27 4.24 -1.43 -17.53
C ALA A 27 3.03 -0.87 -18.31
N ALA A 28 2.08 -0.28 -17.59
CA ALA A 28 0.82 0.20 -18.16
C ALA A 28 0.38 1.47 -17.45
N GLY A 29 0.20 2.55 -18.21
CA GLY A 29 -0.36 3.80 -17.69
C GLY A 29 -1.88 3.77 -17.73
N ARG A 30 -2.53 4.27 -16.71
CA ARG A 30 -4.00 4.32 -16.63
C ARG A 30 -4.62 5.23 -17.68
N GLU A 31 -3.86 6.20 -18.18
CA GLU A 31 -4.34 7.17 -19.16
C GLU A 31 -4.11 6.75 -20.60
N ASN A 32 -3.42 5.63 -20.81
CA ASN A 32 -3.17 5.11 -22.17
C ASN A 32 -4.23 4.04 -22.49
N PRO A 33 -5.20 4.33 -23.39
CA PRO A 33 -6.28 3.40 -23.69
C PRO A 33 -5.79 2.03 -24.20
N SER A 34 -4.63 1.97 -24.85
CA SER A 34 -4.08 0.75 -25.41
C SER A 34 -3.70 -0.28 -24.37
N VAL A 35 -3.33 0.14 -23.16
CA VAL A 35 -2.81 -0.72 -22.10
C VAL A 35 -3.50 -0.50 -20.77
N SER A 36 -4.50 0.38 -20.69
CA SER A 36 -5.14 0.71 -19.41
C SER A 36 -5.80 -0.48 -18.74
N GLU A 37 -6.19 -1.50 -19.50
CA GLU A 37 -6.75 -2.73 -18.94
C GLU A 37 -5.74 -3.51 -18.09
N TYR A 38 -4.45 -3.29 -18.29
CA TYR A 38 -3.37 -3.91 -17.52
C TYR A 38 -2.95 -3.09 -16.31
N PHE A 39 -3.54 -1.92 -16.12
CA PHE A 39 -3.32 -1.11 -14.93
C PHE A 39 -4.18 -1.64 -13.79
N ILE A 40 -3.68 -2.67 -13.12
CA ILE A 40 -4.38 -3.38 -12.04
C ILE A 40 -3.67 -3.03 -10.74
N ASP A 41 -4.20 -2.07 -10.01
CA ASP A 41 -3.55 -1.50 -8.82
C ASP A 41 -3.60 -2.41 -7.59
N ASP A 42 -4.48 -3.41 -7.56
CA ASP A 42 -4.52 -4.42 -6.50
C ASP A 42 -3.98 -5.78 -6.96
N HIS A 43 -3.20 -5.79 -8.03
CA HIS A 43 -2.56 -7.01 -8.51
C HIS A 43 -1.64 -7.60 -7.41
N PRO A 44 -1.56 -8.93 -7.28
CA PRO A 44 -0.70 -9.55 -6.26
C PRO A 44 0.76 -9.06 -6.28
N ALA A 45 1.30 -8.72 -7.43
CA ALA A 45 2.65 -8.17 -7.55
C ALA A 45 2.77 -6.82 -6.83
N ILE A 46 1.74 -5.97 -6.92
CA ILE A 46 1.71 -4.67 -6.24
C ILE A 46 1.66 -4.87 -4.73
N LEU A 47 0.78 -5.74 -4.27
CA LEU A 47 0.65 -6.05 -2.84
C LEU A 47 1.95 -6.63 -2.29
N ARG A 48 2.63 -7.46 -3.07
CA ARG A 48 3.92 -8.04 -2.69
C ARG A 48 5.00 -6.97 -2.55
N LEU A 49 5.03 -5.99 -3.46
CA LEU A 49 5.97 -4.88 -3.36
C LEU A 49 5.68 -4.00 -2.15
N ILE A 50 4.40 -3.78 -1.82
CA ILE A 50 4.02 -3.04 -0.61
C ILE A 50 4.51 -3.78 0.64
N GLU A 51 4.31 -5.09 0.71
CA GLU A 51 4.84 -5.91 1.81
C GLU A 51 6.36 -5.76 1.93
N LEU A 52 7.06 -5.81 0.82
CA LEU A 52 8.52 -5.67 0.81
C LEU A 52 8.95 -4.32 1.38
N VAL A 53 8.27 -3.23 0.98
CA VAL A 53 8.55 -1.90 1.52
C VAL A 53 8.35 -1.87 3.02
N VAL A 54 7.25 -2.42 3.51
CA VAL A 54 6.96 -2.47 4.96
C VAL A 54 8.04 -3.25 5.69
N MET A 55 8.42 -4.41 5.20
CA MET A 55 9.44 -5.24 5.84
C MET A 55 10.79 -4.53 5.88
N GLU A 56 11.20 -3.92 4.79
CA GLU A 56 12.50 -3.29 4.68
C GLU A 56 12.59 -1.91 5.32
N SER A 57 11.44 -1.28 5.61
CA SER A 57 11.41 0.00 6.32
C SER A 57 11.88 -0.14 7.78
N GLY A 58 11.87 -1.33 8.33
CA GLY A 58 12.23 -1.56 9.72
C GLY A 58 11.23 -0.89 10.66
N THR A 59 11.72 0.02 11.49
CA THR A 59 10.88 0.79 12.43
C THR A 59 10.34 2.08 11.84
N LYS A 60 10.71 2.44 10.62
CA LYS A 60 10.23 3.68 10.00
C LYS A 60 8.77 3.52 9.57
N PRO A 61 7.91 4.49 9.93
CA PRO A 61 6.50 4.40 9.52
C PRO A 61 6.33 4.51 8.01
N GLY A 62 5.35 3.79 7.49
CA GLY A 62 5.01 3.82 6.08
C GLY A 62 3.55 4.15 5.87
N SER A 63 3.27 4.95 4.86
CA SER A 63 1.92 5.29 4.44
C SER A 63 1.71 4.96 2.97
N ILE A 64 0.47 4.83 2.58
CA ILE A 64 0.09 4.72 1.18
C ILE A 64 -0.69 5.97 0.78
N CYS A 65 -0.34 6.55 -0.35
CA CYS A 65 -1.11 7.57 -1.03
C CYS A 65 -1.46 7.07 -2.44
N GLY A 66 -2.38 7.76 -3.09
CA GLY A 66 -2.89 7.35 -4.38
C GLY A 66 -4.28 6.77 -4.26
N GLU A 67 -4.87 6.38 -5.38
CA GLU A 67 -6.26 5.94 -5.42
C GLU A 67 -6.50 4.64 -4.67
N LEU A 68 -5.50 3.76 -4.61
CA LEU A 68 -5.61 2.48 -3.92
C LEU A 68 -5.94 2.66 -2.43
N ALA A 69 -5.41 3.72 -1.80
CA ALA A 69 -5.64 3.99 -0.38
C ALA A 69 -7.11 4.25 -0.04
N GLY A 70 -7.90 4.71 -1.01
CA GLY A 70 -9.32 5.00 -0.82
C GLY A 70 -10.25 3.86 -1.22
N ARG A 71 -9.73 2.75 -1.71
CA ARG A 71 -10.55 1.61 -2.12
C ARG A 71 -10.87 0.72 -0.93
N VAL A 72 -12.10 0.81 -0.43
CA VAL A 72 -12.51 0.08 0.78
C VAL A 72 -12.41 -1.44 0.62
N ASP A 73 -12.56 -1.96 -0.58
CA ASP A 73 -12.46 -3.39 -0.87
C ASP A 73 -11.02 -3.91 -0.73
N VAL A 74 -10.03 -3.04 -0.86
CA VAL A 74 -8.60 -3.39 -0.80
C VAL A 74 -8.00 -3.14 0.58
N ILE A 75 -8.61 -2.29 1.39
CA ILE A 75 -8.07 -1.90 2.71
C ILE A 75 -7.70 -3.12 3.58
N PRO A 76 -8.50 -4.19 3.67
CA PRO A 76 -8.07 -5.36 4.44
C PRO A 76 -6.74 -5.95 3.98
N LYS A 77 -6.50 -5.97 2.66
CA LYS A 77 -5.24 -6.46 2.11
C LYS A 77 -4.07 -5.54 2.46
N LEU A 78 -4.29 -4.22 2.41
CA LEU A 78 -3.27 -3.24 2.77
C LEU A 78 -2.88 -3.35 4.24
N LEU A 79 -3.86 -3.52 5.12
CA LEU A 79 -3.58 -3.69 6.54
C LEU A 79 -2.85 -5.00 6.83
N ARG A 80 -3.19 -6.07 6.11
CA ARG A 80 -2.45 -7.34 6.22
C ARG A 80 -1.01 -7.22 5.76
N SER A 81 -0.75 -6.32 4.80
CA SER A 81 0.63 -6.03 4.36
C SER A 81 1.44 -5.26 5.40
N GLY A 82 0.82 -4.81 6.48
CA GLY A 82 1.51 -4.06 7.53
C GLY A 82 1.36 -2.55 7.44
N ILE A 83 0.64 -2.04 6.45
CA ILE A 83 0.37 -0.60 6.34
C ILE A 83 -0.57 -0.17 7.46
N ARG A 84 -0.29 0.99 8.06
CA ARG A 84 -1.08 1.56 9.17
C ARG A 84 -1.47 3.02 8.94
N SER A 85 -1.13 3.58 7.79
CA SER A 85 -1.48 4.96 7.45
C SER A 85 -1.92 5.03 5.99
N LEU A 86 -3.09 5.59 5.77
CA LEU A 86 -3.69 5.74 4.45
C LEU A 86 -3.97 7.22 4.21
N SER A 87 -3.39 7.79 3.17
CA SER A 87 -3.64 9.17 2.76
C SER A 87 -4.67 9.16 1.64
N VAL A 88 -5.83 9.71 1.90
CA VAL A 88 -6.96 9.71 0.97
C VAL A 88 -7.53 11.11 0.80
N ALA A 89 -8.28 11.32 -0.28
CA ALA A 89 -9.04 12.55 -0.46
C ALA A 89 -10.00 12.73 0.71
N SER A 90 -10.19 13.98 1.15
CA SER A 90 -10.98 14.29 2.34
C SER A 90 -12.41 13.73 2.26
N ALA A 91 -13.01 13.72 1.07
CA ALA A 91 -14.35 13.17 0.87
C ALA A 91 -14.44 11.66 1.16
N LEU A 92 -13.35 10.93 1.07
CA LEU A 92 -13.30 9.48 1.29
C LEU A 92 -12.97 9.10 2.74
N VAL A 93 -12.53 10.05 3.56
CA VAL A 93 -12.11 9.77 4.94
C VAL A 93 -13.19 9.05 5.76
N PRO A 94 -14.47 9.45 5.73
CA PRO A 94 -15.48 8.74 6.51
C PRO A 94 -15.63 7.26 6.11
N ASP A 95 -15.65 7.00 4.82
CA ASP A 95 -15.80 5.62 4.30
C ASP A 95 -14.60 4.76 4.66
N VAL A 96 -13.39 5.31 4.54
CA VAL A 96 -12.17 4.60 4.90
C VAL A 96 -12.13 4.32 6.40
N LYS A 97 -12.47 5.28 7.23
CA LYS A 97 -12.54 5.08 8.68
C LYS A 97 -13.53 3.99 9.06
N PHE A 98 -14.69 4.01 8.43
CA PHE A 98 -15.72 2.99 8.67
C PHE A 98 -15.21 1.59 8.30
N ALA A 99 -14.55 1.47 7.16
CA ALA A 99 -13.97 0.19 6.72
C ALA A 99 -12.87 -0.30 7.67
N VAL A 100 -11.97 0.58 8.08
CA VAL A 100 -10.85 0.23 8.97
C VAL A 100 -11.35 -0.28 10.32
N ARG A 101 -12.39 0.33 10.87
CA ARG A 101 -12.95 -0.05 12.18
C ARG A 101 -13.46 -1.49 12.24
N LYS A 102 -13.79 -2.06 11.09
CA LYS A 102 -14.31 -3.43 10.99
C LYS A 102 -13.20 -4.49 10.94
N ILE A 103 -11.95 -4.09 10.83
CA ILE A 103 -10.83 -5.00 10.59
C ILE A 103 -10.08 -5.24 11.90
N LYS A 104 -9.79 -6.51 12.18
CA LYS A 104 -9.01 -6.91 13.37
C LYS A 104 -7.53 -6.78 13.06
N VAL A 105 -6.83 -6.00 13.86
CA VAL A 105 -5.40 -5.72 13.65
C VAL A 105 -4.56 -6.99 13.87
N GLU A 106 -4.95 -7.85 14.78
CA GLU A 106 -4.22 -9.10 15.03
C GLU A 106 -4.13 -9.95 13.78
N ASP A 107 -5.20 -10.03 13.02
CA ASP A 107 -5.21 -10.78 11.77
C ASP A 107 -4.20 -10.22 10.78
N SER A 108 -4.08 -8.90 10.75
CA SER A 108 -3.12 -8.24 9.87
C SER A 108 -1.68 -8.53 10.28
N ILE A 109 -1.39 -8.49 11.57
CA ILE A 109 -0.05 -8.78 12.10
C ILE A 109 0.34 -10.22 11.80
N ASN A 110 -0.57 -11.16 12.02
CA ASN A 110 -0.30 -12.57 11.76
C ASN A 110 0.02 -12.82 10.28
N HIS A 111 -0.64 -12.09 9.39
CA HIS A 111 -0.40 -12.25 7.97
C HIS A 111 0.96 -11.74 7.51
N VAL A 112 1.53 -10.78 8.20
CA VAL A 112 2.87 -10.29 7.84
C VAL A 112 3.97 -11.01 8.61
N GLY A 113 3.61 -11.98 9.43
CA GLY A 113 4.59 -12.83 10.08
C GLY A 113 5.48 -12.11 11.08
N ILE A 114 4.92 -11.18 11.82
CA ILE A 114 5.68 -10.36 12.76
C ILE A 114 5.62 -10.94 14.16
N GLU A 115 4.96 -12.05 14.29
CA GLU A 115 4.81 -12.66 15.57
C GLU A 115 6.10 -13.22 16.04
N LYS A 116 7.08 -12.75 16.06
CA LYS A 116 8.22 -13.30 16.66
C LYS A 116 8.95 -12.28 17.46
#